data_bcffffb6e01e02b110c693cdd7b26685
#
_entry.id   bcffffb6e01e02b110c693cdd7b26685
#
_cell.length_a   1.000
_cell.length_b   1.000
_cell.length_c   1.000
_cell.angle_alpha   90.00
_cell.angle_beta   90.00
_cell.angle_gamma   90.00
#
_symmetry.space_group_name_H-M   'P 1'
#
loop_
_entity.id
_entity.type
_entity.pdbx_description
1 polymer ?
#
loop_
_entity_poly.entity_id
_entity_poly.type
_entity_poly.pdbx_seq_one_letter_code
_entity_poly.pdbx_strand_id
1 'polypeptide(L)'
;MTGNVAEWCLDWYDENFYQTCIDNNNNLNPLNDIIPEDVEVKVLRGGSHTYPGPFAMSSHRFDTPPFVTTDHMGFRVALRTQQLNSKRESQLPKIINLHQNHPNPFNPITSLHYDLPEDGLVNITIYDMMGRIVKTLVNSPQTAGYKSIRWNATNDRNEHVSAGLYLYTIQAGKFRQTKKMVLLK
;
A
#
# COMPACT_ATOMS: atom_id res chain seq x y z
N MET A 1 3.23 -22.26 -10.81
CA MET A 1 2.50 -23.14 -11.74
C MET A 1 3.17 -23.00 -13.09
N THR A 2 3.63 -24.07 -13.65
CA THR A 2 4.28 -24.10 -14.97
C THR A 2 3.42 -24.95 -15.91
N GLY A 3 3.36 -24.58 -17.21
CA GLY A 3 2.76 -25.44 -18.24
C GLY A 3 1.25 -25.28 -18.48
N ASN A 4 0.57 -24.31 -17.88
CA ASN A 4 -0.84 -24.02 -18.21
C ASN A 4 -0.93 -22.99 -19.35
N VAL A 5 -0.52 -21.76 -19.09
CA VAL A 5 -0.35 -20.69 -20.08
C VAL A 5 0.99 -20.01 -19.87
N ALA A 6 1.61 -19.55 -20.94
CA ALA A 6 2.79 -18.70 -20.87
C ALA A 6 2.37 -17.32 -20.40
N GLU A 7 3.14 -16.73 -19.48
CA GLU A 7 2.79 -15.44 -18.85
C GLU A 7 3.68 -14.32 -19.40
N TRP A 8 3.04 -13.24 -19.81
CA TRP A 8 3.73 -12.01 -20.19
C TRP A 8 4.46 -11.41 -19.00
N CYS A 9 5.75 -11.10 -19.20
CA CYS A 9 6.54 -10.31 -18.27
C CYS A 9 6.53 -8.84 -18.65
N LEU A 10 6.82 -7.99 -17.70
CA LEU A 10 6.96 -6.54 -17.95
C LEU A 10 8.22 -6.22 -18.76
N ASP A 11 9.21 -7.11 -18.70
CA ASP A 11 10.52 -6.96 -19.33
C ASP A 11 10.46 -6.98 -20.85
N TRP A 12 11.25 -6.12 -21.49
CA TRP A 12 11.65 -6.30 -22.88
C TRP A 12 12.68 -7.41 -22.99
N TYR A 13 12.64 -8.16 -24.08
CA TYR A 13 13.57 -9.27 -24.29
C TYR A 13 14.94 -8.73 -24.72
N ASP A 14 15.97 -9.16 -24.03
CA ASP A 14 17.38 -8.99 -24.37
C ASP A 14 18.10 -10.27 -23.94
N GLU A 15 18.79 -10.90 -24.88
CA GLU A 15 19.51 -12.15 -24.67
C GLU A 15 20.59 -11.97 -23.59
N ASN A 16 21.26 -10.82 -23.57
CA ASN A 16 22.39 -10.52 -22.71
C ASN A 16 21.99 -9.85 -21.37
N PHE A 17 20.71 -9.60 -21.14
CA PHE A 17 20.26 -8.82 -19.97
C PHE A 17 20.73 -9.40 -18.64
N TYR A 18 20.78 -10.72 -18.49
CA TYR A 18 21.27 -11.32 -17.26
C TYR A 18 22.76 -11.08 -17.02
N GLN A 19 23.57 -11.12 -18.09
CA GLN A 19 24.99 -10.80 -17.98
C GLN A 19 25.17 -9.32 -17.61
N THR A 20 24.42 -8.43 -18.24
CA THR A 20 24.39 -7.01 -17.89
C THR A 20 24.01 -6.76 -16.43
N CYS A 21 23.06 -7.51 -15.89
CA CYS A 21 22.69 -7.42 -14.46
C CYS A 21 23.83 -7.86 -13.54
N ILE A 22 24.54 -8.92 -13.91
CA ILE A 22 25.70 -9.40 -13.15
C ILE A 22 26.82 -8.36 -13.17
N ASP A 23 27.16 -7.85 -14.35
CA ASP A 23 28.26 -6.88 -14.55
C ASP A 23 28.01 -5.56 -13.80
N ASN A 24 26.74 -5.14 -13.74
CA ASN A 24 26.31 -3.94 -13.02
C ASN A 24 25.96 -4.18 -11.54
N ASN A 25 26.15 -5.41 -11.01
CA ASN A 25 25.76 -5.79 -9.65
C ASN A 25 24.28 -5.52 -9.31
N ASN A 26 23.42 -5.59 -10.30
CA ASN A 26 21.97 -5.34 -10.20
C ASN A 26 21.20 -6.66 -10.17
N ASN A 27 21.35 -7.43 -9.09
CA ASN A 27 20.78 -8.77 -8.97
C ASN A 27 19.43 -8.82 -8.23
N LEU A 28 18.96 -7.69 -7.68
CA LEU A 28 17.72 -7.60 -6.93
C LEU A 28 16.57 -7.09 -7.81
N ASN A 29 15.71 -8.01 -8.26
CA ASN A 29 14.54 -7.71 -9.09
C ASN A 29 14.87 -6.86 -10.33
N PRO A 30 15.81 -7.28 -11.17
CA PRO A 30 16.15 -6.52 -12.36
C PRO A 30 14.93 -6.43 -13.28
N LEU A 31 14.74 -5.28 -13.87
CA LEU A 31 13.70 -5.02 -14.88
C LEU A 31 14.37 -4.44 -16.11
N ASN A 32 14.15 -5.05 -17.27
CA ASN A 32 14.54 -4.47 -18.55
C ASN A 32 13.38 -3.62 -19.11
N ASP A 33 13.41 -2.33 -18.82
CA ASP A 33 12.43 -1.34 -19.32
C ASP A 33 12.89 -0.63 -20.60
N ILE A 34 14.08 -0.98 -21.14
CA ILE A 34 14.64 -0.42 -22.35
C ILE A 34 14.05 -1.16 -23.57
N ILE A 35 13.41 -0.43 -24.46
CA ILE A 35 12.88 -0.97 -25.72
C ILE A 35 14.06 -1.25 -26.64
N PRO A 36 14.25 -2.50 -27.12
CA PRO A 36 15.30 -2.79 -28.10
C PRO A 36 15.08 -2.02 -29.42
N GLU A 37 16.15 -1.53 -30.01
CA GLU A 37 16.08 -0.72 -31.23
C GLU A 37 15.63 -1.49 -32.48
N ASP A 38 15.94 -2.80 -32.51
CA ASP A 38 15.76 -3.60 -33.72
C ASP A 38 14.47 -4.43 -33.76
N VAL A 39 14.04 -4.94 -32.61
CA VAL A 39 12.84 -5.81 -32.51
C VAL A 39 12.13 -5.59 -31.17
N GLU A 40 10.92 -5.07 -31.24
CA GLU A 40 10.06 -4.88 -30.05
C GLU A 40 9.45 -6.22 -29.62
N VAL A 41 10.13 -6.99 -28.78
CA VAL A 41 9.63 -8.25 -28.23
C VAL A 41 9.65 -8.25 -26.70
N LYS A 42 8.61 -8.83 -26.12
CA LYS A 42 8.46 -8.98 -24.68
C LYS A 42 8.84 -10.39 -24.23
N VAL A 43 9.24 -10.51 -22.97
CA VAL A 43 9.54 -11.80 -22.35
C VAL A 43 8.25 -12.52 -21.99
N LEU A 44 8.15 -13.80 -22.36
CA LEU A 44 7.18 -14.77 -21.88
C LEU A 44 7.86 -15.83 -21.03
N ARG A 45 7.19 -16.28 -19.97
CA ARG A 45 7.70 -17.33 -19.07
C ARG A 45 6.65 -18.37 -18.70
N GLY A 46 7.12 -19.50 -18.14
CA GLY A 46 6.29 -20.53 -17.55
C GLY A 46 5.82 -21.60 -18.51
N GLY A 47 6.01 -21.43 -19.82
CA GLY A 47 5.54 -22.35 -20.85
C GLY A 47 4.02 -22.48 -20.87
N SER A 48 3.50 -23.24 -21.80
CA SER A 48 2.07 -23.51 -21.94
C SER A 48 1.81 -25.02 -22.13
N HIS A 49 0.54 -25.40 -22.08
CA HIS A 49 0.10 -26.78 -22.31
C HIS A 49 0.42 -27.27 -23.73
N THR A 50 0.73 -26.37 -24.65
CA THR A 50 1.06 -26.69 -26.04
C THR A 50 2.56 -26.94 -26.27
N TYR A 51 3.42 -26.62 -25.29
CA TYR A 51 4.87 -26.78 -25.44
C TYR A 51 5.39 -28.06 -24.80
N PRO A 52 6.38 -28.75 -25.42
CA PRO A 52 7.01 -29.90 -24.81
C PRO A 52 7.71 -29.56 -23.49
N GLY A 53 7.87 -30.57 -22.62
CA GLY A 53 8.35 -30.44 -21.25
C GLY A 53 9.56 -29.54 -20.98
N PRO A 54 10.64 -29.53 -21.78
CA PRO A 54 11.78 -28.64 -21.55
C PRO A 54 11.47 -27.16 -21.60
N PHE A 55 10.44 -26.74 -22.34
CA PHE A 55 10.03 -25.36 -22.50
C PHE A 55 9.10 -24.88 -21.37
N ALA A 56 8.62 -25.77 -20.52
CA ALA A 56 7.79 -25.44 -19.37
C ALA A 56 8.60 -25.04 -18.11
N MET A 57 9.92 -24.97 -18.21
CA MET A 57 10.78 -24.60 -17.09
C MET A 57 10.61 -23.10 -16.74
N SER A 58 10.62 -22.79 -15.45
CA SER A 58 10.53 -21.40 -14.96
C SER A 58 11.71 -20.52 -15.41
N SER A 59 12.86 -21.15 -15.72
CA SER A 59 14.06 -20.47 -16.23
C SER A 59 13.99 -20.14 -17.71
N HIS A 60 13.12 -20.82 -18.47
CA HIS A 60 13.02 -20.60 -19.91
C HIS A 60 12.34 -19.25 -20.20
N ARG A 61 12.92 -18.51 -21.15
CA ARG A 61 12.39 -17.24 -21.63
C ARG A 61 12.08 -17.38 -23.11
N PHE A 62 10.90 -16.94 -23.49
CA PHE A 62 10.52 -16.77 -24.89
C PHE A 62 10.47 -15.29 -25.20
N ASP A 63 10.69 -14.95 -26.43
CA ASP A 63 10.52 -13.63 -27.01
C ASP A 63 9.29 -13.63 -27.93
N THR A 64 8.43 -12.63 -27.76
CA THR A 64 7.22 -12.52 -28.60
C THR A 64 6.83 -11.06 -28.73
N PRO A 65 6.42 -10.62 -29.94
CA PRO A 65 5.88 -9.27 -30.13
C PRO A 65 4.64 -9.05 -29.28
N PRO A 66 4.49 -7.88 -28.62
CA PRO A 66 3.42 -7.65 -27.63
C PRO A 66 2.00 -7.62 -28.23
N PHE A 67 1.88 -7.52 -29.54
CA PHE A 67 0.59 -7.56 -30.24
C PHE A 67 0.13 -9.00 -30.62
N VAL A 68 0.97 -10.00 -30.39
CA VAL A 68 0.59 -11.40 -30.64
C VAL A 68 -0.27 -11.89 -29.48
N THR A 69 -1.46 -12.38 -29.82
CA THR A 69 -2.39 -12.97 -28.86
C THR A 69 -2.73 -14.39 -29.25
N THR A 70 -2.69 -15.29 -28.29
CA THR A 70 -3.07 -16.71 -28.48
C THR A 70 -3.82 -17.19 -27.23
N ASP A 71 -4.49 -18.34 -27.32
CA ASP A 71 -5.22 -18.98 -26.23
C ASP A 71 -4.32 -19.58 -25.12
N HIS A 72 -3.02 -19.63 -25.39
CA HIS A 72 -2.01 -20.18 -24.45
C HIS A 72 -1.08 -19.09 -23.86
N MET A 73 -1.42 -17.82 -24.01
CA MET A 73 -0.72 -16.69 -23.43
C MET A 73 -1.63 -15.93 -22.45
N GLY A 74 -1.10 -15.53 -21.31
CA GLY A 74 -1.81 -14.79 -20.28
C GLY A 74 -0.89 -13.82 -19.55
N PHE A 75 -1.37 -13.26 -18.46
CA PHE A 75 -0.55 -12.43 -17.58
C PHE A 75 -0.94 -12.65 -16.13
N ARG A 76 -0.02 -12.36 -15.23
CA ARG A 76 -0.27 -12.32 -13.79
C ARG A 76 0.04 -10.94 -13.25
N VAL A 77 -0.93 -10.38 -12.53
CA VAL A 77 -0.69 -9.12 -11.81
C VAL A 77 0.10 -9.42 -10.54
N ALA A 78 1.23 -8.76 -10.39
CA ALA A 78 2.06 -8.83 -9.19
C ALA A 78 2.27 -7.43 -8.61
N LEU A 79 2.10 -7.29 -7.30
CA LEU A 79 2.39 -6.04 -6.60
C LEU A 79 3.89 -5.99 -6.25
N ARG A 80 4.60 -5.01 -6.75
CA ARG A 80 6.00 -4.75 -6.36
C ARG A 80 6.03 -4.10 -4.98
N THR A 81 6.29 -4.88 -3.95
CA THR A 81 6.38 -4.37 -2.55
C THR A 81 7.71 -3.66 -2.24
N GLN A 82 8.74 -3.83 -3.07
CA GLN A 82 10.09 -3.32 -2.75
C GLN A 82 10.31 -1.83 -3.01
N GLN A 83 9.45 -1.15 -3.74
CA GLN A 83 9.57 0.32 -3.89
C GLN A 83 9.10 1.10 -2.65
N LEU A 84 8.54 0.41 -1.66
CA LEU A 84 8.09 1.07 -0.42
C LEU A 84 9.23 1.38 0.56
N ASN A 85 10.40 0.73 0.45
CA ASN A 85 11.47 0.89 1.43
C ASN A 85 12.52 1.97 1.09
N SER A 86 12.77 2.25 -0.20
CA SER A 86 13.79 3.26 -0.57
C SER A 86 13.27 4.71 -0.63
N LYS A 87 11.95 4.92 -0.64
CA LYS A 87 11.33 6.25 -0.58
C LYS A 87 10.80 6.65 0.81
N ARG A 88 10.87 5.76 1.80
CA ARG A 88 10.37 6.06 3.15
C ARG A 88 11.26 6.97 3.98
N GLU A 89 12.53 7.13 3.64
CA GLU A 89 13.42 8.03 4.38
C GLU A 89 13.24 9.53 4.10
N SER A 90 12.44 9.90 3.08
CA SER A 90 12.31 11.33 2.72
C SER A 90 10.91 11.93 2.90
N GLN A 91 9.94 11.23 3.49
CA GLN A 91 8.57 11.76 3.62
C GLN A 91 7.97 11.54 5.01
N LEU A 92 8.71 11.93 6.04
CA LEU A 92 8.04 12.22 7.32
C LEU A 92 7.17 13.45 7.15
N PRO A 93 6.00 13.51 7.81
CA PRO A 93 5.19 14.71 7.85
C PRO A 93 6.03 15.89 8.34
N LYS A 94 5.86 17.07 7.76
CA LYS A 94 6.59 18.26 8.18
C LYS A 94 5.92 18.99 9.35
N ILE A 95 4.65 18.73 9.56
CA ILE A 95 3.82 19.35 10.59
C ILE A 95 2.89 18.32 11.22
N ILE A 96 2.50 18.55 12.47
CA ILE A 96 1.44 17.76 13.10
C ILE A 96 0.11 18.18 12.46
N ASN A 97 -0.69 17.20 12.07
CA ASN A 97 -2.02 17.45 11.50
C ASN A 97 -3.00 16.35 11.92
N LEU A 98 -4.22 16.73 12.25
CA LEU A 98 -5.33 15.79 12.46
C LEU A 98 -6.25 15.86 11.24
N HIS A 99 -6.38 14.77 10.51
CA HIS A 99 -7.25 14.72 9.33
C HIS A 99 -8.71 14.53 9.68
N GLN A 100 -9.60 14.84 8.74
CA GLN A 100 -11.02 14.51 8.88
C GLN A 100 -11.16 12.99 8.91
N ASN A 101 -11.97 12.48 9.85
CA ASN A 101 -12.27 11.05 9.92
C ASN A 101 -12.98 10.57 8.65
N HIS A 102 -12.71 9.35 8.27
CA HIS A 102 -13.35 8.73 7.11
C HIS A 102 -13.82 7.30 7.42
N PRO A 103 -15.06 6.97 7.06
CA PRO A 103 -16.11 7.83 6.53
C PRO A 103 -16.61 8.88 7.56
N ASN A 104 -17.25 9.95 7.07
CA ASN A 104 -17.96 10.94 7.87
C ASN A 104 -19.11 11.56 7.03
N PRO A 105 -20.39 11.32 7.33
CA PRO A 105 -20.90 10.53 8.45
C PRO A 105 -20.50 9.05 8.39
N PHE A 106 -20.55 8.36 9.55
CA PHE A 106 -20.12 6.95 9.67
C PHE A 106 -21.14 6.08 10.43
N ASN A 107 -21.05 4.73 10.22
CA ASN A 107 -21.92 3.75 10.88
C ASN A 107 -21.24 2.35 10.92
N PRO A 108 -20.95 1.75 12.06
CA PRO A 108 -20.57 2.40 13.32
C PRO A 108 -19.06 2.69 13.37
N ILE A 109 -18.30 2.38 12.29
CA ILE A 109 -16.83 2.41 12.27
C ILE A 109 -16.34 3.59 11.45
N THR A 110 -15.34 4.28 11.97
CA THR A 110 -14.59 5.32 11.25
C THR A 110 -13.10 5.24 11.58
N SER A 111 -12.27 5.78 10.69
CA SER A 111 -10.82 5.89 10.88
C SER A 111 -10.42 7.35 11.05
N LEU A 112 -9.64 7.62 12.07
CA LEU A 112 -8.99 8.88 12.30
C LEU A 112 -7.53 8.78 11.83
N HIS A 113 -7.10 9.75 11.01
CA HIS A 113 -5.73 9.82 10.52
C HIS A 113 -5.06 11.06 11.10
N TYR A 114 -3.78 10.91 11.44
CA TYR A 114 -2.97 12.02 11.95
C TYR A 114 -1.50 11.87 11.56
N ASP A 115 -0.83 12.98 11.45
CA ASP A 115 0.55 13.09 11.00
C ASP A 115 1.43 13.56 12.16
N LEU A 116 2.58 12.89 12.36
CA LEU A 116 3.56 13.23 13.38
C LEU A 116 4.92 13.44 12.73
N PRO A 117 5.51 14.64 12.81
CA PRO A 117 6.85 14.91 12.24
C PRO A 117 7.98 14.31 13.07
N GLU A 118 7.76 14.10 14.35
CA GLU A 118 8.74 13.60 15.33
C GLU A 118 8.09 12.66 16.34
N ASP A 119 8.90 11.85 17.00
CA ASP A 119 8.44 10.97 18.07
C ASP A 119 7.94 11.79 19.27
N GLY A 120 6.81 11.39 19.85
CA GLY A 120 6.27 12.13 20.98
C GLY A 120 5.09 11.46 21.65
N LEU A 121 4.71 12.01 22.83
CA LEU A 121 3.50 11.59 23.52
C LEU A 121 2.27 12.15 22.78
N VAL A 122 1.37 11.27 22.39
CA VAL A 122 0.13 11.60 21.70
C VAL A 122 -1.05 11.18 22.55
N ASN A 123 -2.00 12.09 22.70
CA ASN A 123 -3.32 11.81 23.24
C ASN A 123 -4.39 12.09 22.17
N ILE A 124 -5.26 11.12 21.92
CA ILE A 124 -6.44 11.28 21.04
C ILE A 124 -7.66 10.90 21.84
N THR A 125 -8.54 11.86 22.08
CA THR A 125 -9.73 11.69 22.89
C THR A 125 -10.98 12.12 22.15
N ILE A 126 -12.05 11.37 22.31
CA ILE A 126 -13.39 11.63 21.77
C ILE A 126 -14.26 12.22 22.87
N TYR A 127 -15.02 13.25 22.50
CA TYR A 127 -15.94 13.97 23.39
C TYR A 127 -17.34 13.98 22.79
N ASP A 128 -18.34 14.04 23.67
CA ASP A 128 -19.71 14.38 23.29
C ASP A 128 -19.88 15.91 23.14
N MET A 129 -21.07 16.33 22.74
CA MET A 129 -21.40 17.75 22.58
C MET A 129 -21.41 18.54 23.89
N MET A 130 -21.44 17.86 25.03
CA MET A 130 -21.36 18.49 26.36
C MET A 130 -19.90 18.59 26.85
N GLY A 131 -18.93 18.17 26.04
CA GLY A 131 -17.51 18.17 26.39
C GLY A 131 -17.08 17.02 27.33
N ARG A 132 -17.93 16.04 27.55
CA ARG A 132 -17.60 14.87 28.38
C ARG A 132 -16.79 13.89 27.55
N ILE A 133 -15.77 13.27 28.16
CA ILE A 133 -14.97 12.24 27.54
C ILE A 133 -15.84 11.01 27.26
N VAL A 134 -15.84 10.58 26.01
CA VAL A 134 -16.50 9.36 25.55
C VAL A 134 -15.49 8.22 25.48
N LYS A 135 -14.35 8.46 24.84
CA LYS A 135 -13.30 7.44 24.69
C LYS A 135 -11.94 8.07 24.50
N THR A 136 -10.92 7.50 25.14
CA THR A 136 -9.52 7.77 24.86
C THR A 136 -8.99 6.70 23.90
N LEU A 137 -8.69 7.10 22.68
CA LEU A 137 -8.21 6.16 21.64
C LEU A 137 -6.70 5.94 21.71
N VAL A 138 -5.94 7.00 22.00
CA VAL A 138 -4.48 6.95 22.12
C VAL A 138 -4.08 7.77 23.33
N ASN A 139 -3.18 7.24 24.15
CA ASN A 139 -2.52 7.96 25.24
C ASN A 139 -1.16 7.30 25.52
N SER A 140 -0.25 7.43 24.56
CA SER A 140 1.05 6.76 24.62
C SER A 140 2.08 7.44 23.71
N PRO A 141 3.39 7.19 23.94
CA PRO A 141 4.42 7.57 22.99
C PRO A 141 4.17 6.95 21.61
N GLN A 142 4.27 7.76 20.57
CA GLN A 142 4.12 7.37 19.18
C GLN A 142 5.36 7.80 18.39
N THR A 143 5.78 6.95 17.44
CA THR A 143 6.87 7.28 16.51
C THR A 143 6.39 8.24 15.42
N ALA A 144 7.30 9.00 14.84
CA ALA A 144 7.03 9.84 13.68
C ALA A 144 6.39 9.08 12.51
N GLY A 145 5.62 9.74 11.68
CA GLY A 145 4.98 9.18 10.49
C GLY A 145 3.49 9.47 10.37
N TYR A 146 2.90 8.90 9.34
CA TYR A 146 1.46 8.92 9.08
C TYR A 146 0.80 7.80 9.87
N LYS A 147 -0.17 8.14 10.71
CA LYS A 147 -0.82 7.23 11.66
C LYS A 147 -2.32 7.14 11.41
N SER A 148 -2.90 6.01 11.80
CA SER A 148 -4.36 5.84 11.79
C SER A 148 -4.82 5.05 13.00
N ILE A 149 -6.01 5.38 13.49
CA ILE A 149 -6.70 4.66 14.57
C ILE A 149 -8.18 4.54 14.24
N ARG A 150 -8.76 3.40 14.52
CA ARG A 150 -10.20 3.15 14.30
C ARG A 150 -10.99 3.42 15.57
N TRP A 151 -12.20 3.94 15.38
CA TRP A 151 -13.22 4.01 16.40
C TRP A 151 -14.50 3.30 15.92
N ASN A 152 -15.05 2.49 16.80
CA ASN A 152 -16.22 1.65 16.54
C ASN A 152 -17.48 2.14 17.29
N ALA A 153 -17.60 3.43 17.55
CA ALA A 153 -18.71 4.06 18.27
C ALA A 153 -18.96 3.45 19.67
N THR A 154 -17.89 3.17 20.42
CA THR A 154 -18.00 2.71 21.80
C THR A 154 -17.33 3.69 22.77
N ASN A 155 -17.80 3.74 24.03
CA ASN A 155 -17.15 4.47 25.11
C ASN A 155 -15.97 3.66 25.73
N ASP A 156 -15.33 4.19 26.78
CA ASP A 156 -14.21 3.51 27.47
C ASP A 156 -14.63 2.21 28.15
N ARG A 157 -15.94 1.98 28.40
CA ARG A 157 -16.49 0.73 28.91
C ARG A 157 -16.84 -0.27 27.81
N ASN A 158 -16.53 0.07 26.54
CA ASN A 158 -16.92 -0.69 25.34
C ASN A 158 -18.44 -0.79 25.10
N GLU A 159 -19.24 0.11 25.69
CA GLU A 159 -20.66 0.23 25.41
C GLU A 159 -20.88 1.11 24.18
N HIS A 160 -21.85 0.78 23.32
CA HIS A 160 -22.19 1.57 22.17
C HIS A 160 -22.77 2.94 22.58
N VAL A 161 -22.31 3.97 21.89
CA VAL A 161 -22.80 5.33 22.11
C VAL A 161 -23.94 5.67 21.13
N SER A 162 -24.76 6.65 21.49
CA SER A 162 -25.91 7.07 20.66
C SER A 162 -25.46 7.76 19.38
N ALA A 163 -26.27 7.66 18.32
CA ALA A 163 -26.12 8.49 17.13
C ALA A 163 -26.09 9.96 17.47
N GLY A 164 -25.26 10.73 16.78
CA GLY A 164 -25.11 12.14 17.05
C GLY A 164 -23.78 12.74 16.61
N LEU A 165 -23.55 13.97 17.01
CA LEU A 165 -22.31 14.70 16.77
C LEU A 165 -21.32 14.45 17.90
N TYR A 166 -20.07 14.15 17.52
CA TYR A 166 -18.94 13.95 18.42
C TYR A 166 -17.77 14.84 17.99
N LEU A 167 -16.95 15.21 18.96
CA LEU A 167 -15.70 15.90 18.73
C LEU A 167 -14.54 14.97 19.03
N TYR A 168 -13.48 15.05 18.28
CA TYR A 168 -12.24 14.35 18.60
C TYR A 168 -11.06 15.31 18.55
N THR A 169 -10.17 15.16 19.51
CA THR A 169 -9.03 16.06 19.70
C THR A 169 -7.76 15.26 19.74
N ILE A 170 -6.75 15.71 19.01
CA ILE A 170 -5.36 15.31 19.20
C ILE A 170 -4.63 16.34 20.05
N GLN A 171 -3.80 15.85 20.97
CA GLN A 171 -2.81 16.63 21.68
C GLN A 171 -1.45 15.94 21.56
N ALA A 172 -0.46 16.66 21.04
CA ALA A 172 0.92 16.20 20.93
C ALA A 172 1.85 17.36 21.32
N GLY A 173 2.48 17.24 22.48
CA GLY A 173 3.23 18.34 23.08
C GLY A 173 2.36 19.59 23.29
N LYS A 174 2.75 20.71 22.68
CA LYS A 174 1.99 21.98 22.71
C LYS A 174 0.89 22.07 21.63
N PHE A 175 0.91 21.16 20.66
CA PHE A 175 -0.06 21.16 19.57
C PHE A 175 -1.39 20.56 20.03
N ARG A 176 -2.49 21.23 19.67
CA ARG A 176 -3.84 20.73 19.89
C ARG A 176 -4.73 21.07 18.70
N GLN A 177 -5.46 20.08 18.19
CA GLN A 177 -6.42 20.25 17.11
C GLN A 177 -7.66 19.42 17.38
N THR A 178 -8.84 20.01 17.09
CA THR A 178 -10.13 19.36 17.27
C THR A 178 -10.90 19.35 15.96
N LYS A 179 -11.58 18.24 15.70
CA LYS A 179 -12.48 18.08 14.56
C LYS A 179 -13.81 17.47 15.02
N LYS A 180 -14.82 17.58 14.15
CA LYS A 180 -16.16 17.01 14.37
C LYS A 180 -16.40 15.79 13.50
N MET A 181 -17.21 14.87 14.00
CA MET A 181 -17.68 13.68 13.26
C MET A 181 -19.15 13.39 13.59
N VAL A 182 -19.84 12.74 12.66
CA VAL A 182 -21.26 12.43 12.79
C VAL A 182 -21.44 10.90 12.74
N LEU A 183 -21.95 10.35 13.84
CA LEU A 183 -22.35 8.95 13.91
C LEU A 183 -23.82 8.83 13.49
N LEU A 184 -24.07 7.99 12.49
CA LEU A 184 -25.40 7.57 12.09
C LEU A 184 -25.88 6.39 12.95
N LYS A 185 -27.18 6.14 12.87
CA LYS A 185 -27.78 5.01 13.60
C LYS A 185 -27.72 3.74 12.75
#